data_f54748d51d453671a19e69c1e8b61215
#
_entry.id   f54748d51d453671a19e69c1e8b61215
#
_cell.length_a   1.000
_cell.length_b   1.000
_cell.length_c   1.000
_cell.angle_alpha   90.00
_cell.angle_beta   90.00
_cell.angle_gamma   90.00
#
_symmetry.space_group_name_H-M   'P 1'
#
loop_
_entity.id
_entity.type
_entity.pdbx_description
1 polymer ?
#
loop_
_entity_poly.entity_id
_entity_poly.type
_entity_poly.pdbx_seq_one_letter_code
_entity_poly.pdbx_strand_id
1 'polypeptide(L)'
;MRGYKDNIEKLTLENENFRRVLYTGKHSQLVLMTLQPNEEIGMEVHSENDQFFRFEKGIGLVLIDGNEYQVQDGDAVVVPAGSEHNVINTSSSETLKLYTIYSPAHHQDGVVHATKEMALADDEEFDGVTTE
;
A
#
# COMPACT_ATOMS: atom_id res chain seq x y z
N MET A 1 -23.43 3.30 10.59
CA MET A 1 -22.30 3.08 9.66
C MET A 1 -22.82 2.70 8.28
N ARG A 2 -22.18 3.20 7.26
CA ARG A 2 -22.51 2.87 5.87
C ARG A 2 -21.58 1.83 5.26
N GLY A 3 -20.41 1.66 5.83
CA GLY A 3 -19.35 0.90 5.21
C GLY A 3 -18.78 1.62 3.98
N TYR A 4 -18.05 0.90 3.15
CA TYR A 4 -17.41 1.47 1.97
C TYR A 4 -17.59 0.53 0.76
N LYS A 5 -18.03 1.09 -0.35
CA LYS A 5 -18.17 0.36 -1.62
C LYS A 5 -17.68 1.24 -2.76
N ASP A 6 -16.76 0.72 -3.56
CA ASP A 6 -16.34 1.36 -4.79
C ASP A 6 -15.78 0.30 -5.74
N ASN A 7 -15.45 0.69 -6.97
CA ASN A 7 -14.73 -0.16 -7.89
C ASN A 7 -13.24 -0.03 -7.60
N ILE A 8 -12.68 -0.99 -6.85
CA ILE A 8 -11.31 -0.89 -6.38
C ILE A 8 -10.28 -0.94 -7.51
N GLU A 9 -10.52 -1.76 -8.54
CA GLU A 9 -9.64 -1.81 -9.70
C GLU A 9 -9.57 -0.45 -10.39
N LYS A 10 -10.72 0.16 -10.66
CA LYS A 10 -10.80 1.48 -11.30
C LYS A 10 -10.08 2.55 -10.48
N LEU A 11 -10.34 2.61 -9.17
CA LEU A 11 -9.68 3.58 -8.30
C LEU A 11 -8.18 3.37 -8.26
N THR A 12 -7.72 2.14 -8.19
CA THR A 12 -6.29 1.81 -8.18
C THR A 12 -5.61 2.25 -9.47
N LEU A 13 -6.23 1.97 -10.63
CA LEU A 13 -5.68 2.34 -11.93
C LEU A 13 -5.67 3.87 -12.14
N GLU A 14 -6.63 4.59 -11.58
CA GLU A 14 -6.72 6.05 -11.68
C GLU A 14 -5.86 6.78 -10.65
N ASN A 15 -5.41 6.10 -9.60
CA ASN A 15 -4.62 6.74 -8.55
C ASN A 15 -3.23 7.15 -9.05
N GLU A 16 -2.86 8.40 -8.85
CA GLU A 16 -1.53 8.93 -9.15
C GLU A 16 -0.74 9.29 -7.88
N ASN A 17 -1.33 9.12 -6.71
CA ASN A 17 -0.67 9.42 -5.45
C ASN A 17 0.23 8.27 -5.01
N PHE A 18 1.34 8.59 -4.38
CA PHE A 18 2.18 7.58 -3.73
C PHE A 18 1.35 6.78 -2.72
N ARG A 19 0.55 7.46 -1.90
CA ARG A 19 -0.34 6.84 -0.92
C ARG A 19 -1.65 7.62 -0.81
N ARG A 20 -2.77 6.90 -0.79
CA ARG A 20 -4.08 7.48 -0.51
C ARG A 20 -4.89 6.51 0.34
N VAL A 21 -5.17 6.88 1.58
CA VAL A 21 -6.04 6.10 2.46
C VAL A 21 -7.49 6.31 2.04
N LEU A 22 -8.17 5.22 1.69
CA LEU A 22 -9.58 5.28 1.25
C LEU A 22 -10.57 5.08 2.39
N TYR A 23 -10.29 4.12 3.25
CA TYR A 23 -11.22 3.77 4.33
C TYR A 23 -10.47 3.11 5.47
N THR A 24 -10.76 3.56 6.68
CA THR A 24 -10.20 3.02 7.92
C THR A 24 -11.31 2.41 8.76
N GLY A 25 -11.33 1.11 8.85
CA GLY A 25 -12.21 0.36 9.74
C GLY A 25 -11.52 0.05 11.06
N LYS A 26 -12.25 -0.62 11.93
CA LYS A 26 -11.73 -1.01 13.25
C LYS A 26 -10.60 -2.03 13.17
N HIS A 27 -10.64 -2.93 12.18
CA HIS A 27 -9.69 -4.05 12.06
C HIS A 27 -8.95 -4.11 10.73
N SER A 28 -9.20 -3.16 9.84
CA SER A 28 -8.52 -3.09 8.54
C SER A 28 -8.54 -1.68 7.97
N GLN A 29 -7.60 -1.41 7.07
CA GLN A 29 -7.49 -0.11 6.40
C GLN A 29 -7.13 -0.33 4.94
N LEU A 30 -7.91 0.26 4.05
CA LEU A 30 -7.74 0.16 2.60
C LEU A 30 -7.00 1.38 2.07
N VAL A 31 -5.89 1.13 1.35
CA VAL A 31 -4.97 2.18 0.88
C VAL A 31 -4.59 1.93 -0.57
N LEU A 32 -4.60 3.00 -1.38
CA LEU A 32 -4.09 2.97 -2.75
C LEU A 32 -2.64 3.44 -2.77
N MET A 33 -1.83 2.83 -3.64
CA MET A 33 -0.45 3.26 -3.86
C MET A 33 -0.07 3.20 -5.33
N THR A 34 0.73 4.17 -5.76
CA THR A 34 1.37 4.18 -7.07
C THR A 34 2.85 4.44 -6.88
N LEU A 35 3.69 3.54 -7.39
CA LEU A 35 5.14 3.71 -7.42
C LEU A 35 5.57 4.14 -8.81
N GLN A 36 6.39 5.19 -8.87
CA GLN A 36 6.98 5.66 -10.12
C GLN A 36 8.05 4.66 -10.62
N PRO A 37 8.47 4.74 -11.89
CA PRO A 37 9.54 3.86 -12.39
C PRO A 37 10.75 3.84 -11.47
N ASN A 38 11.26 2.66 -11.16
CA ASN A 38 12.39 2.41 -10.27
C ASN A 38 12.20 2.81 -8.80
N GLU A 39 11.01 3.28 -8.43
CA GLU A 39 10.71 3.66 -7.05
C GLU A 39 10.40 2.42 -6.20
N GLU A 40 10.74 2.50 -4.93
CA GLU A 40 10.41 1.47 -3.96
C GLU A 40 9.72 2.10 -2.74
N ILE A 41 8.94 1.30 -2.01
CA ILE A 41 8.37 1.74 -0.74
C ILE A 41 9.48 1.96 0.27
N GLY A 42 10.44 1.08 0.31
CA GLY A 42 11.52 1.02 1.30
C GLY A 42 11.35 -0.19 2.21
N MET A 43 12.46 -0.65 2.79
CA MET A 43 12.42 -1.77 3.72
C MET A 43 11.70 -1.37 5.00
N GLU A 44 10.67 -2.13 5.36
CA GLU A 44 9.81 -1.85 6.51
C GLU A 44 9.53 -3.11 7.33
N VAL A 45 9.25 -2.91 8.61
CA VAL A 45 8.70 -3.95 9.50
C VAL A 45 7.46 -3.36 10.20
N HIS A 46 6.33 -4.00 10.03
CA HIS A 46 5.10 -3.65 10.74
C HIS A 46 4.82 -4.73 11.78
N SER A 47 5.23 -4.48 13.03
CA SER A 47 5.15 -5.49 14.08
C SER A 47 3.71 -5.85 14.48
N GLU A 48 2.77 -4.92 14.26
CA GLU A 48 1.39 -5.04 14.72
C GLU A 48 0.38 -5.24 13.57
N ASN A 49 0.85 -5.28 12.32
CA ASN A 49 -0.04 -5.32 11.16
C ASN A 49 0.33 -6.47 10.23
N ASP A 50 -0.68 -7.26 9.86
CA ASP A 50 -0.60 -8.03 8.63
C ASP A 50 -0.88 -7.06 7.48
N GLN A 51 -0.27 -7.31 6.33
CA GLN A 51 -0.47 -6.46 5.17
C GLN A 51 -0.72 -7.30 3.92
N PHE A 52 -1.82 -7.00 3.24
CA PHE A 52 -2.20 -7.61 1.97
C PHE A 52 -1.90 -6.62 0.85
N PHE A 53 -1.30 -7.10 -0.25
CA PHE A 53 -1.07 -6.32 -1.46
C PHE A 53 -1.74 -6.99 -2.64
N ARG A 54 -2.44 -6.21 -3.46
CA ARG A 54 -2.92 -6.65 -4.77
C ARG A 54 -2.39 -5.70 -5.84
N PHE A 55 -1.77 -6.26 -6.89
CA PHE A 55 -1.18 -5.49 -7.99
C PHE A 55 -2.15 -5.43 -9.17
N GLU A 56 -2.47 -4.23 -9.64
CA GLU A 56 -3.43 -3.99 -10.72
C GLU A 56 -2.77 -3.54 -12.02
N LYS A 57 -1.53 -3.04 -11.99
CA LYS A 57 -0.79 -2.60 -13.17
C LYS A 57 0.70 -2.59 -12.90
N GLY A 58 1.47 -2.99 -13.91
CA GLY A 58 2.92 -2.94 -13.88
C GLY A 58 3.58 -4.24 -13.46
N ILE A 59 4.90 -4.16 -13.24
CA ILE A 59 5.73 -5.28 -12.77
C ILE A 59 6.55 -4.82 -11.59
N GLY A 60 6.80 -5.74 -10.67
CA GLY A 60 7.58 -5.40 -9.48
C GLY A 60 8.22 -6.61 -8.83
N LEU A 61 8.89 -6.32 -7.73
CA LEU A 61 9.53 -7.31 -6.87
C LEU A 61 9.10 -7.05 -5.43
N VAL A 62 8.67 -8.09 -4.75
CA VAL A 62 8.36 -8.03 -3.31
C VAL A 62 9.37 -8.87 -2.57
N LEU A 63 9.99 -8.27 -1.54
CA LEU A 63 10.92 -8.95 -0.65
C LEU A 63 10.23 -9.20 0.69
N ILE A 64 10.28 -10.44 1.18
CA ILE A 64 9.73 -10.79 2.50
C ILE A 64 10.75 -11.69 3.20
N ASP A 65 11.37 -11.19 4.27
CA ASP A 65 12.38 -11.92 5.04
C ASP A 65 13.44 -12.60 4.17
N GLY A 66 13.93 -11.87 3.16
CA GLY A 66 14.93 -12.37 2.23
C GLY A 66 14.40 -13.21 1.06
N ASN A 67 13.12 -13.55 1.05
CA ASN A 67 12.48 -14.23 -0.08
C ASN A 67 12.07 -13.20 -1.13
N GLU A 68 12.23 -13.54 -2.41
CA GLU A 68 11.93 -12.66 -3.53
C GLU A 68 10.74 -13.19 -4.32
N TYR A 69 9.77 -12.32 -4.61
CA TYR A 69 8.59 -12.65 -5.42
C TYR A 69 8.42 -11.62 -6.53
N GLN A 70 8.48 -12.07 -7.77
CA GLN A 70 8.13 -11.22 -8.91
C GLN A 70 6.62 -11.09 -8.95
N VAL A 71 6.12 -9.88 -9.16
CA VAL A 71 4.69 -9.58 -9.18
C VAL A 71 4.29 -8.81 -10.42
N GLN A 72 3.05 -9.00 -10.84
CA GLN A 72 2.43 -8.31 -11.96
C GLN A 72 0.92 -8.21 -11.74
N ASP A 73 0.22 -7.62 -12.69
CA ASP A 73 -1.24 -7.50 -12.66
C ASP A 73 -1.90 -8.84 -12.30
N GLY A 74 -2.78 -8.80 -11.32
CA GLY A 74 -3.52 -9.96 -10.83
C GLY A 74 -2.88 -10.67 -9.65
N ASP A 75 -1.61 -10.37 -9.33
CA ASP A 75 -0.93 -11.03 -8.22
C ASP A 75 -1.32 -10.41 -6.87
N ALA A 76 -1.33 -11.26 -5.87
CA ALA A 76 -1.51 -10.84 -4.48
C ALA A 76 -0.37 -11.37 -3.61
N VAL A 77 -0.03 -10.60 -2.59
CA VAL A 77 1.00 -10.96 -1.61
C VAL A 77 0.47 -10.66 -0.21
N VAL A 78 0.73 -11.57 0.72
CA VAL A 78 0.44 -11.36 2.14
C VAL A 78 1.76 -11.28 2.89
N VAL A 79 1.95 -10.19 3.62
CA VAL A 79 3.10 -9.99 4.51
C VAL A 79 2.60 -10.15 5.94
N PRO A 80 3.02 -11.20 6.66
CA PRO A 80 2.62 -11.36 8.06
C PRO A 80 3.29 -10.32 8.96
N ALA A 81 2.60 -9.96 10.03
CA ALA A 81 3.12 -9.03 11.04
C ALA A 81 4.52 -9.46 11.51
N GLY A 82 5.43 -8.50 11.60
CA GLY A 82 6.80 -8.73 12.04
C GLY A 82 7.80 -9.08 10.95
N SER A 83 7.34 -9.38 9.73
CA SER A 83 8.24 -9.69 8.61
C SER A 83 8.84 -8.42 8.00
N GLU A 84 10.15 -8.44 7.77
CA GLU A 84 10.82 -7.38 7.03
C GLU A 84 10.45 -7.48 5.55
N HIS A 85 10.01 -6.39 4.95
CA HIS A 85 9.52 -6.43 3.57
C HIS A 85 9.76 -5.13 2.83
N ASN A 86 9.74 -5.23 1.50
CA ASN A 86 9.83 -4.09 0.58
C ASN A 86 9.05 -4.40 -0.70
N VAL A 87 8.56 -3.37 -1.34
CA VAL A 87 7.92 -3.44 -2.66
C VAL A 87 8.67 -2.51 -3.59
N ILE A 88 9.13 -3.04 -4.72
CA ILE A 88 9.99 -2.33 -5.67
C ILE A 88 9.35 -2.35 -7.04
N ASN A 89 9.20 -1.16 -7.66
CA ASN A 89 8.86 -1.08 -9.07
C ASN A 89 10.13 -1.34 -9.89
N THR A 90 10.18 -2.46 -10.58
CA THR A 90 11.36 -2.86 -11.36
C THR A 90 11.34 -2.36 -12.80
N SER A 91 10.28 -1.68 -13.22
CA SER A 91 10.21 -1.05 -14.55
C SER A 91 10.92 0.30 -14.54
N SER A 92 11.66 0.59 -15.60
CA SER A 92 12.28 1.91 -15.81
C SER A 92 11.36 2.90 -16.53
N SER A 93 10.18 2.46 -16.98
CA SER A 93 9.29 3.27 -17.83
C SER A 93 7.83 3.30 -17.36
N GLU A 94 7.36 2.29 -16.64
CA GLU A 94 5.96 2.15 -16.25
C GLU A 94 5.76 2.30 -14.76
N THR A 95 4.60 2.81 -14.36
CA THR A 95 4.19 2.85 -12.95
C THR A 95 3.76 1.46 -12.46
N LEU A 96 3.90 1.24 -11.17
CA LEU A 96 3.35 0.06 -10.47
C LEU A 96 2.19 0.54 -9.62
N LYS A 97 1.00 0.04 -9.92
CA LYS A 97 -0.24 0.44 -9.23
C LYS A 97 -0.80 -0.73 -8.43
N LEU A 98 -1.10 -0.45 -7.18
CA LEU A 98 -1.55 -1.47 -6.25
C LEU A 98 -2.51 -0.90 -5.22
N TYR A 99 -3.28 -1.76 -4.58
CA TYR A 99 -3.91 -1.41 -3.32
C TYR A 99 -3.41 -2.35 -2.22
N THR A 100 -3.47 -1.88 -1.02
CA THR A 100 -3.00 -2.62 0.15
C THR A 100 -4.01 -2.52 1.28
N ILE A 101 -4.07 -3.56 2.10
CA ILE A 101 -4.94 -3.60 3.27
C ILE A 101 -4.07 -3.90 4.47
N TYR A 102 -4.04 -2.97 5.43
CA TYR A 102 -3.42 -3.16 6.72
C TYR A 102 -4.44 -3.74 7.70
N SER A 103 -4.04 -4.70 8.48
CA SER A 103 -4.89 -5.33 9.49
C SER A 103 -4.13 -5.44 10.82
N PRO A 104 -4.42 -4.56 11.80
CA PRO A 104 -5.31 -3.40 11.77
C PRO A 104 -4.72 -2.20 11.01
N ALA A 105 -5.34 -1.03 11.11
CA ALA A 105 -4.89 0.21 10.47
C ALA A 105 -3.47 0.60 10.88
N HIS A 106 -2.75 1.23 9.97
CA HIS A 106 -1.36 1.68 10.18
C HIS A 106 -1.22 3.19 9.99
N HIS A 107 -1.98 3.77 9.08
CA HIS A 107 -1.94 5.20 8.76
C HIS A 107 -3.11 5.95 9.38
N GLN A 108 -2.95 7.27 9.53
CA GLN A 108 -4.02 8.16 9.91
C GLN A 108 -5.10 8.15 8.83
N ASP A 109 -6.37 8.19 9.24
CA ASP A 109 -7.49 8.19 8.30
C ASP A 109 -7.41 9.40 7.36
N GLY A 110 -7.71 9.17 6.08
CA GLY A 110 -7.78 10.23 5.07
C GLY A 110 -6.44 10.77 4.58
N VAL A 111 -5.31 10.18 4.99
CA VAL A 111 -3.98 10.60 4.53
C VAL A 111 -3.86 10.50 3.02
N VAL A 112 -3.31 11.55 2.41
CA VAL A 112 -2.94 11.57 0.99
C VAL A 112 -1.51 12.11 0.89
N HIS A 113 -0.61 11.30 0.33
CA HIS A 113 0.74 11.72 -0.03
C HIS A 113 0.88 11.65 -1.54
N ALA A 114 0.99 12.80 -2.21
CA ALA A 114 1.12 12.83 -3.67
C ALA A 114 2.42 12.16 -4.13
N THR A 115 3.50 12.31 -3.36
CA THR A 115 4.82 11.76 -3.66
C THR A 115 5.40 11.00 -2.47
N LYS A 116 6.38 10.15 -2.74
CA LYS A 116 7.14 9.45 -1.70
C LYS A 116 7.85 10.44 -0.76
N GLU A 117 8.37 11.55 -1.32
CA GLU A 117 9.04 12.59 -0.53
C GLU A 117 8.10 13.17 0.52
N MET A 118 6.86 13.45 0.15
CA MET A 118 5.84 13.94 1.09
C MET A 118 5.54 12.92 2.17
N ALA A 119 5.49 11.63 1.81
CA ALA A 119 5.29 10.56 2.78
C ALA A 119 6.44 10.47 3.78
N LEU A 120 7.68 10.56 3.31
CA LEU A 120 8.87 10.50 4.18
C LEU A 120 8.98 11.71 5.11
N ALA A 121 8.42 12.85 4.73
CA ALA A 121 8.44 14.07 5.53
C ALA A 121 7.31 14.12 6.58
N ASP A 122 6.37 13.19 6.54
CA ASP A 122 5.20 13.15 7.41
C ASP A 122 5.29 11.95 8.36
N ASP A 123 5.39 12.22 9.66
CA ASP A 123 5.47 11.20 10.72
C ASP A 123 4.09 10.71 11.19
N GLU A 124 3.09 10.77 10.33
CA GLU A 124 1.74 10.33 10.69
C GLU A 124 1.69 8.82 10.99
N GLU A 125 0.81 8.45 11.87
CA GLU A 125 0.49 7.05 12.16
C GLU A 125 -0.97 6.95 12.61
N PHE A 126 -1.51 5.76 12.63
CA PHE A 126 -2.88 5.55 13.05
C PHE A 126 -3.10 6.06 14.47
N ASP A 127 -4.09 6.92 14.65
CA ASP A 127 -4.40 7.60 15.91
C ASP A 127 -5.66 7.05 16.61
N GLY A 128 -6.20 5.94 16.10
CA GLY A 128 -7.41 5.33 16.64
C GLY A 128 -8.70 5.85 16.03
N VAL A 129 -8.61 6.85 15.15
CA VAL A 129 -9.80 7.42 14.49
C VAL A 129 -10.09 6.66 13.20
N THR A 130 -11.30 6.10 13.12
CA THR A 130 -11.81 5.41 11.93
C THR A 130 -12.60 6.37 11.04
N THR A 131 -12.88 5.95 9.80
CA THR A 131 -13.65 6.77 8.85
C THR A 131 -15.06 7.04 9.35
N GLU A 132 -15.64 6.10 10.05
CA GLU A 132 -17.01 6.22 10.61
C GLU A 132 -17.03 6.06 12.11
#